data_434d806a929459a5115c06527f4b04ab
#
_entry.id   434d806a929459a5115c06527f4b04ab
#
_cell.length_a   1.000
_cell.length_b   1.000
_cell.length_c   1.000
_cell.angle_alpha   90.00
_cell.angle_beta   90.00
_cell.angle_gamma   90.00
#
_symmetry.space_group_name_H-M   'P 1'
#
loop_
_entity.id
_entity.type
_entity.pdbx_description
1 polymer ?
#
loop_
_entity_poly.entity_id
_entity_poly.type
_entity_poly.pdbx_seq_one_letter_code
_entity_poly.pdbx_strand_id
1 'polypeptide(L)'
;MLLLISYTASEQPVGFLTYLSFLLIAAKIMAPAPVSFTSVTRDGEETYADIDWDQLGFALTPADYMYVMKCSNKEDFPQGQLVCYGNIEISPFSAVLNYGQVPPHGKGSLYLRPLLMGSGPVLGLVPAPECTFMISGTPIGNHFLTNHGAANLYIEDKLPRASPGGTGSIKSITNYSPVFEAVSQAKAKGFSDVLFLDAATGKYIEEVSSSNVFIVKGNVISTPPINGTVLPGITRKSIMELALDMGYQVEEGNIPVEDLMSADEVFCTGTVVIVTPVGSITYQDTRAEYKTGEGTVCNKLRATLSGIQMGLIQDKKGWTVALD
;
A
#
# COMPACT_ATOMS: atom_id res chain seq x y z
N MET A 1 14.18 10.78 -5.86
CA MET A 1 13.18 9.78 -5.44
C MET A 1 12.87 10.03 -3.98
N LEU A 2 11.63 10.22 -3.62
CA LEU A 2 11.23 10.48 -2.24
C LEU A 2 10.50 9.26 -1.68
N LEU A 3 11.01 8.68 -0.59
CA LEU A 3 10.43 7.54 0.08
C LEU A 3 9.70 8.04 1.33
N LEU A 4 8.39 7.77 1.45
CA LEU A 4 7.62 8.16 2.63
C LEU A 4 7.85 7.12 3.73
N ILE A 5 8.57 7.50 4.79
CA ILE A 5 8.79 6.66 5.99
C ILE A 5 8.36 7.46 7.21
N SER A 6 7.36 7.01 7.94
CA SER A 6 7.03 7.58 9.25
C SER A 6 7.25 6.55 10.36
N TYR A 7 7.97 6.96 11.40
CA TYR A 7 8.26 6.14 12.58
C TYR A 7 7.62 6.75 13.83
N THR A 8 6.92 5.96 14.61
CA THR A 8 6.59 6.27 16.00
C THR A 8 6.83 5.03 16.85
N ALA A 9 7.73 5.16 17.81
CA ALA A 9 7.90 4.17 18.86
C ALA A 9 6.73 4.30 19.85
N SER A 10 5.78 3.39 19.79
CA SER A 10 4.85 3.08 20.88
C SER A 10 4.78 1.58 21.03
N GLU A 11 4.75 1.14 22.25
CA GLU A 11 4.79 -0.27 22.69
C GLU A 11 3.78 -1.13 21.92
N GLN A 12 4.28 -2.00 21.04
CA GLN A 12 3.51 -2.99 20.31
C GLN A 12 4.28 -4.32 20.23
N PRO A 13 3.61 -5.46 20.13
CA PRO A 13 4.22 -6.77 20.29
C PRO A 13 5.25 -7.11 19.20
N VAL A 14 6.19 -7.95 19.54
CA VAL A 14 7.43 -8.32 18.88
C VAL A 14 7.39 -8.52 17.34
N GLY A 15 6.24 -8.92 16.77
CA GLY A 15 6.12 -9.15 15.34
C GLY A 15 6.10 -7.86 14.48
N PHE A 16 5.59 -6.74 15.01
CA PHE A 16 5.51 -5.47 14.27
C PHE A 16 6.87 -4.75 14.24
N LEU A 17 7.59 -4.81 15.37
CA LEU A 17 8.95 -4.29 15.46
C LEU A 17 9.91 -4.98 14.48
N THR A 18 9.71 -6.27 14.23
CA THR A 18 10.53 -7.03 13.28
C THR A 18 10.33 -6.52 11.85
N TYR A 19 9.08 -6.30 11.42
CA TYR A 19 8.80 -5.84 10.06
C TYR A 19 9.28 -4.41 9.78
N LEU A 20 9.10 -3.51 10.77
CA LEU A 20 9.57 -2.12 10.66
C LEU A 20 11.10 -2.03 10.78
N SER A 21 11.71 -2.87 11.62
CA SER A 21 13.16 -3.00 11.72
C SER A 21 13.76 -3.50 10.40
N PHE A 22 13.09 -4.40 9.68
CA PHE A 22 13.52 -4.85 8.36
C PHE A 22 13.44 -3.75 7.31
N LEU A 23 12.40 -2.91 7.32
CA LEU A 23 12.31 -1.74 6.44
C LEU A 23 13.39 -0.69 6.75
N LEU A 24 13.68 -0.46 8.03
CA LEU A 24 14.75 0.44 8.48
C LEU A 24 16.14 -0.14 8.21
N ILE A 25 16.33 -1.44 8.35
CA ILE A 25 17.56 -2.13 7.98
C ILE A 25 17.74 -2.09 6.47
N ALA A 26 16.69 -2.33 5.68
CA ALA A 26 16.74 -2.16 4.22
C ALA A 26 17.10 -0.72 3.83
N ALA A 27 16.51 0.29 4.48
CA ALA A 27 16.85 1.70 4.25
C ALA A 27 18.28 2.06 4.71
N LYS A 28 18.78 1.47 5.81
CA LYS A 28 20.16 1.64 6.25
C LYS A 28 21.19 0.86 5.42
N ILE A 29 20.80 -0.30 4.89
CA ILE A 29 21.66 -1.12 4.01
C ILE A 29 21.67 -0.52 2.60
N MET A 30 20.62 0.21 2.22
CA MET A 30 20.55 0.96 0.95
C MET A 30 21.23 2.34 1.02
N ALA A 31 21.74 2.77 2.18
CA ALA A 31 22.67 3.89 2.23
C ALA A 31 24.04 3.36 1.72
N PRO A 32 24.45 3.62 0.48
CA PRO A 32 25.60 2.98 -0.09
C PRO A 32 26.88 3.55 0.54
N ALA A 33 27.79 2.67 0.93
CA ALA A 33 29.15 2.96 0.52
C ALA A 33 29.10 3.22 -0.98
N PRO A 34 29.80 4.22 -1.53
CA PRO A 34 29.69 4.57 -2.95
C PRO A 34 30.02 3.31 -3.78
N VAL A 35 28.98 2.63 -4.21
CA VAL A 35 29.10 1.58 -5.19
C VAL A 35 29.39 2.36 -6.45
N SER A 36 30.63 2.35 -6.88
CA SER A 36 30.95 2.73 -8.25
C SER A 36 30.13 1.82 -9.14
N PHE A 37 29.05 2.37 -9.68
CA PHE A 37 28.35 1.75 -10.78
C PHE A 37 29.34 1.71 -11.94
N THR A 38 30.09 0.63 -12.05
CA THR A 38 30.61 0.25 -13.34
C THR A 38 29.38 -0.12 -14.16
N SER A 39 28.88 0.87 -14.90
CA SER A 39 27.92 0.63 -15.97
C SER A 39 28.51 -0.52 -16.79
N VAL A 40 27.81 -1.65 -16.83
CA VAL A 40 28.09 -2.66 -17.85
C VAL A 40 27.58 -2.03 -19.14
N THR A 41 28.46 -1.22 -19.76
CA THR A 41 28.25 -0.68 -21.10
C THR A 41 28.23 -1.86 -22.05
N ARG A 42 27.06 -2.22 -22.55
CA ARG A 42 26.98 -2.72 -23.91
C ARG A 42 27.21 -1.51 -24.80
N ASP A 43 28.40 -1.48 -25.40
CA ASP A 43 28.77 -0.55 -26.48
C ASP A 43 28.24 0.90 -26.34
N GLY A 44 28.89 1.71 -25.51
CA GLY A 44 29.13 3.15 -25.71
C GLY A 44 27.95 4.13 -25.72
N GLU A 45 26.69 3.73 -25.63
CA GLU A 45 25.54 4.63 -25.55
C GLU A 45 24.70 4.28 -24.33
N GLU A 46 24.40 5.28 -23.49
CA GLU A 46 23.36 5.19 -22.44
C GLU A 46 22.00 5.11 -23.14
N THR A 47 21.60 3.94 -23.57
CA THR A 47 20.23 3.70 -24.02
C THR A 47 19.37 3.43 -22.80
N TYR A 48 18.74 4.47 -22.26
CA TYR A 48 17.54 4.27 -21.45
C TYR A 48 16.53 3.50 -22.30
N ALA A 49 15.93 2.45 -21.75
CA ALA A 49 14.88 1.73 -22.43
C ALA A 49 13.85 2.74 -22.97
N ASP A 50 13.47 2.61 -24.24
CA ASP A 50 12.52 3.50 -24.90
C ASP A 50 11.12 3.16 -24.36
N ILE A 51 10.83 3.67 -23.15
CA ILE A 51 9.59 3.44 -22.44
C ILE A 51 8.66 4.61 -22.72
N ASP A 52 7.52 4.33 -23.34
CA ASP A 52 6.44 5.32 -23.47
C ASP A 52 5.75 5.52 -22.10
N TRP A 53 6.21 6.52 -21.37
CA TRP A 53 5.77 6.86 -20.02
C TRP A 53 4.29 7.25 -19.93
N ASP A 54 3.71 7.74 -21.04
CA ASP A 54 2.31 8.16 -21.10
C ASP A 54 1.36 6.97 -21.26
N GLN A 55 1.88 5.85 -21.76
CA GLN A 55 1.13 4.59 -21.91
C GLN A 55 1.34 3.61 -20.74
N LEU A 56 2.22 3.93 -19.78
CA LEU A 56 2.41 3.09 -18.62
C LEU A 56 1.15 3.04 -17.75
N GLY A 57 0.51 1.88 -17.73
CA GLY A 57 -0.57 1.53 -16.82
C GLY A 57 -0.10 0.58 -15.71
N PHE A 58 -0.98 -0.31 -15.27
CA PHE A 58 -0.66 -1.37 -14.30
C PHE A 58 -0.12 -2.66 -14.97
N ALA A 59 0.20 -2.61 -16.25
CA ALA A 59 0.88 -3.72 -16.91
C ALA A 59 2.30 -3.85 -16.36
N LEU A 60 2.75 -5.10 -16.22
CA LEU A 60 4.10 -5.39 -15.73
C LEU A 60 5.14 -4.90 -16.74
N THR A 61 5.92 -3.90 -16.36
CA THR A 61 7.12 -3.48 -17.10
C THR A 61 8.33 -3.89 -16.26
N PRO A 62 9.09 -4.92 -16.65
CA PRO A 62 10.23 -5.39 -15.87
C PRO A 62 11.31 -4.31 -15.73
N ALA A 63 11.91 -4.22 -14.55
CA ALA A 63 13.17 -3.48 -14.36
C ALA A 63 14.36 -4.35 -14.80
N ASP A 64 15.51 -3.74 -15.04
CA ASP A 64 16.71 -4.48 -15.46
C ASP A 64 17.30 -5.35 -14.36
N TYR A 65 17.14 -4.93 -13.09
CA TYR A 65 17.74 -5.58 -11.93
C TYR A 65 16.76 -5.74 -10.76
N MET A 66 17.07 -6.69 -9.89
CA MET A 66 16.43 -6.90 -8.60
C MET A 66 17.46 -7.15 -7.51
N TYR A 67 17.19 -6.74 -6.28
CA TYR A 67 18.03 -6.97 -5.13
C TYR A 67 17.51 -8.16 -4.32
N VAL A 68 18.34 -9.15 -4.08
CA VAL A 68 17.97 -10.41 -3.40
C VAL A 68 18.86 -10.64 -2.19
N MET A 69 18.23 -10.90 -1.04
CA MET A 69 18.86 -11.42 0.18
C MET A 69 18.16 -12.69 0.62
N LYS A 70 18.93 -13.64 1.14
CA LYS A 70 18.40 -14.86 1.78
C LYS A 70 19.02 -15.00 3.18
N CYS A 71 18.22 -15.36 4.17
CA CYS A 71 18.72 -15.72 5.48
C CYS A 71 18.05 -17.00 5.99
N SER A 72 18.72 -17.73 6.86
CA SER A 72 18.12 -18.83 7.62
C SER A 72 17.51 -18.32 8.94
N ASN A 73 16.62 -19.08 9.54
CA ASN A 73 15.96 -18.72 10.82
C ASN A 73 16.92 -18.51 12.01
N LYS A 74 18.20 -18.80 11.84
CA LYS A 74 19.23 -18.75 12.89
C LYS A 74 20.28 -17.68 12.67
N GLU A 75 20.19 -16.92 11.58
CA GLU A 75 21.22 -15.98 11.15
C GLU A 75 20.60 -14.63 10.84
N ASP A 76 21.36 -13.55 11.04
CA ASP A 76 20.98 -12.24 10.55
C ASP A 76 21.04 -12.19 9.01
N PHE A 77 20.30 -11.27 8.41
CA PHE A 77 20.36 -11.09 6.96
C PHE A 77 21.76 -10.69 6.51
N PRO A 78 22.42 -11.50 5.66
CA PRO A 78 23.71 -11.14 5.09
C PRO A 78 23.54 -9.99 4.10
N GLN A 79 24.64 -9.49 3.59
CA GLN A 79 24.60 -8.55 2.46
C GLN A 79 23.97 -9.23 1.25
N GLY A 80 22.93 -8.60 0.67
CA GLY A 80 22.27 -9.10 -0.53
C GLY A 80 23.04 -8.77 -1.81
N GLN A 81 22.52 -9.23 -2.93
CA GLN A 81 23.11 -9.05 -4.26
C GLN A 81 22.13 -8.40 -5.22
N LEU A 82 22.64 -7.49 -6.06
CA LEU A 82 21.92 -7.00 -7.21
C LEU A 82 22.09 -8.01 -8.36
N VAL A 83 20.99 -8.57 -8.83
CA VAL A 83 20.96 -9.56 -9.91
C VAL A 83 20.07 -9.07 -11.05
N CYS A 84 20.30 -9.53 -12.27
CA CYS A 84 19.40 -9.22 -13.38
C CYS A 84 17.97 -9.68 -13.03
N TYR A 85 16.99 -8.88 -13.46
CA TYR A 85 15.60 -9.25 -13.30
C TYR A 85 15.30 -10.57 -14.03
N GLY A 86 14.64 -11.49 -13.38
CA GLY A 86 14.33 -12.79 -13.95
C GLY A 86 13.52 -13.67 -13.00
N ASN A 87 13.36 -14.90 -13.38
CA ASN A 87 12.67 -15.88 -12.58
C ASN A 87 13.41 -16.17 -11.27
N ILE A 88 12.64 -16.31 -10.20
CA ILE A 88 13.16 -16.73 -8.90
C ILE A 88 12.88 -18.23 -8.78
N GLU A 89 13.93 -19.00 -8.56
CA GLU A 89 13.77 -20.42 -8.23
C GLU A 89 13.30 -20.56 -6.80
N ILE A 90 12.09 -21.06 -6.63
CA ILE A 90 11.45 -21.29 -5.33
C ILE A 90 11.03 -22.77 -5.29
N SER A 91 11.29 -23.41 -4.13
CA SER A 91 10.79 -24.76 -3.91
C SER A 91 9.26 -24.80 -4.10
N PRO A 92 8.71 -25.83 -4.78
CA PRO A 92 7.25 -26.01 -4.87
C PRO A 92 6.54 -26.04 -3.52
N PHE A 93 7.28 -26.31 -2.44
CA PHE A 93 6.76 -26.32 -1.07
C PHE A 93 6.92 -25.00 -0.33
N SER A 94 7.40 -23.94 -0.97
CA SER A 94 7.50 -22.61 -0.36
C SER A 94 6.16 -21.90 -0.37
N ALA A 95 5.74 -21.38 0.79
CA ALA A 95 4.50 -20.61 0.92
C ALA A 95 4.75 -19.14 0.57
N VAL A 96 4.34 -18.66 -0.62
CA VAL A 96 4.71 -17.30 -1.09
C VAL A 96 3.92 -16.69 -2.20
N LEU A 97 4.04 -15.39 -2.39
CA LEU A 97 4.23 -14.44 -3.49
C LEU A 97 3.22 -13.30 -3.51
N ASN A 98 3.67 -12.03 -3.61
CA ASN A 98 3.16 -11.02 -4.55
C ASN A 98 3.56 -9.56 -4.34
N TYR A 99 3.72 -8.86 -5.48
CA TYR A 99 3.60 -7.47 -5.94
C TYR A 99 4.85 -6.57 -5.88
N GLY A 100 5.09 -5.76 -6.95
CA GLY A 100 5.99 -4.65 -6.90
C GLY A 100 6.32 -3.89 -8.15
N GLN A 101 6.76 -2.64 -8.14
CA GLN A 101 7.42 -1.95 -9.30
C GLN A 101 7.66 -0.42 -9.19
N VAL A 102 8.58 0.21 -9.99
CA VAL A 102 9.08 1.60 -9.85
C VAL A 102 9.47 2.36 -11.13
N PRO A 103 9.19 3.68 -11.36
CA PRO A 103 9.63 4.50 -12.50
C PRO A 103 10.73 5.55 -12.24
N PRO A 104 11.33 6.19 -13.30
CA PRO A 104 12.31 7.24 -13.18
C PRO A 104 11.76 8.61 -12.81
N HIS A 105 12.70 9.53 -12.51
CA HIS A 105 12.43 10.88 -12.00
C HIS A 105 11.59 11.74 -12.98
N GLY A 106 10.51 12.32 -12.46
CA GLY A 106 9.72 13.36 -13.13
C GLY A 106 8.63 12.92 -14.11
N LYS A 107 8.62 11.66 -14.56
CA LYS A 107 7.63 11.14 -15.51
C LYS A 107 6.68 10.08 -14.93
N GLY A 108 6.80 9.78 -13.66
CA GLY A 108 6.01 8.78 -12.98
C GLY A 108 6.50 8.56 -11.56
N SER A 109 6.08 7.48 -10.95
CA SER A 109 6.53 7.05 -9.63
C SER A 109 7.25 5.72 -9.70
N LEU A 110 8.17 5.46 -8.79
CA LEU A 110 8.85 4.18 -8.64
C LEU A 110 8.14 3.38 -7.55
N TYR A 111 7.43 2.30 -7.92
CA TYR A 111 6.79 1.42 -6.95
C TYR A 111 7.77 0.36 -6.48
N LEU A 112 8.15 0.41 -5.20
CA LEU A 112 8.99 -0.60 -4.57
C LEU A 112 8.13 -1.65 -3.87
N ARG A 113 8.45 -2.91 -4.12
CA ARG A 113 7.82 -4.06 -3.48
C ARG A 113 8.82 -4.81 -2.61
N PRO A 114 8.92 -4.49 -1.33
CA PRO A 114 9.57 -5.40 -0.40
C PRO A 114 8.68 -6.63 -0.17
N LEU A 115 9.27 -7.81 -0.22
CA LEU A 115 8.63 -9.08 0.04
C LEU A 115 9.53 -9.90 0.96
N LEU A 116 8.99 -10.30 2.11
CA LEU A 116 9.60 -11.28 3.00
C LEU A 116 8.79 -12.57 2.94
N MET A 117 9.45 -13.66 2.64
CA MET A 117 8.81 -14.96 2.49
C MET A 117 9.59 -16.07 3.18
N GLY A 118 8.86 -17.00 3.77
CA GLY A 118 9.43 -18.27 4.17
C GLY A 118 9.83 -19.08 2.94
N SER A 119 11.04 -19.58 2.93
CA SER A 119 11.61 -20.38 1.85
C SER A 119 12.28 -21.63 2.43
N GLY A 120 12.77 -22.51 1.53
CA GLY A 120 13.34 -23.79 1.93
C GLY A 120 12.31 -24.92 2.04
N PRO A 121 12.77 -26.15 1.96
CA PRO A 121 11.91 -27.34 1.86
C PRO A 121 11.35 -27.71 3.24
N VAL A 122 10.06 -27.50 3.42
CA VAL A 122 9.34 -27.99 4.61
C VAL A 122 7.88 -28.35 4.22
N LEU A 123 7.42 -29.49 4.68
CA LEU A 123 6.03 -29.90 4.57
C LEU A 123 5.44 -29.98 5.98
N GLY A 124 4.44 -29.11 6.26
CA GLY A 124 3.75 -29.09 7.54
C GLY A 124 3.51 -27.66 8.07
N LEU A 125 2.73 -27.55 9.16
CA LEU A 125 2.45 -26.32 9.89
C LEU A 125 3.61 -25.96 10.85
N VAL A 126 4.76 -25.65 10.28
CA VAL A 126 5.96 -25.26 11.01
C VAL A 126 6.56 -24.02 10.36
N PRO A 127 7.35 -23.22 11.11
CA PRO A 127 8.11 -22.12 10.52
C PRO A 127 9.00 -22.62 9.39
N ALA A 128 9.09 -21.84 8.31
CA ALA A 128 10.00 -22.14 7.22
C ALA A 128 11.46 -22.18 7.73
N PRO A 129 12.29 -23.13 7.27
CA PRO A 129 13.69 -23.23 7.71
C PRO A 129 14.56 -22.07 7.25
N GLU A 130 14.14 -21.36 6.22
CA GLU A 130 14.81 -20.21 5.63
C GLU A 130 13.83 -19.08 5.36
N CYS A 131 14.34 -17.86 5.26
CA CYS A 131 13.59 -16.70 4.79
C CYS A 131 14.29 -16.06 3.61
N THR A 132 13.52 -15.64 2.62
CA THR A 132 14.01 -14.81 1.52
C THR A 132 13.38 -13.42 1.63
N PHE A 133 14.22 -12.38 1.70
CA PHE A 133 13.80 -11.00 1.55
C PHE A 133 14.18 -10.51 0.15
N MET A 134 13.25 -9.89 -0.53
CA MET A 134 13.43 -9.39 -1.89
C MET A 134 12.79 -8.02 -2.01
N ILE A 135 13.43 -7.14 -2.77
CA ILE A 135 12.82 -5.89 -3.23
C ILE A 135 12.85 -5.90 -4.74
N SER A 136 11.69 -5.76 -5.35
CA SER A 136 11.55 -5.54 -6.78
C SER A 136 10.98 -4.14 -7.05
N GLY A 137 11.21 -3.62 -8.25
CA GLY A 137 10.77 -2.30 -8.61
C GLY A 137 10.14 -2.25 -10.00
N THR A 138 9.07 -1.45 -10.17
CA THR A 138 8.43 -1.14 -11.47
C THR A 138 8.08 0.32 -11.62
N PRO A 139 8.24 0.87 -12.83
CA PRO A 139 7.71 2.17 -13.19
C PRO A 139 6.17 2.20 -13.25
N ILE A 140 5.57 3.24 -12.65
CA ILE A 140 4.13 3.54 -12.77
C ILE A 140 3.99 4.94 -13.34
N GLY A 141 3.24 5.09 -14.44
CA GLY A 141 2.98 6.37 -15.07
C GLY A 141 2.16 7.32 -14.18
N ASN A 142 2.42 8.63 -14.28
CA ASN A 142 1.66 9.65 -13.54
C ASN A 142 0.16 9.62 -13.86
N HIS A 143 -0.19 9.21 -15.06
CA HIS A 143 -1.59 9.12 -15.50
C HIS A 143 -2.41 8.18 -14.62
N PHE A 144 -1.81 7.12 -14.13
CA PHE A 144 -2.43 6.21 -13.18
C PHE A 144 -2.69 6.86 -11.81
N LEU A 145 -1.80 7.74 -11.36
CA LEU A 145 -1.91 8.43 -10.08
C LEU A 145 -2.89 9.61 -10.11
N THR A 146 -3.15 10.19 -11.30
CA THR A 146 -3.92 11.43 -11.46
C THR A 146 -5.33 11.25 -12.01
N ASN A 147 -5.61 10.19 -12.77
CA ASN A 147 -6.84 10.04 -13.54
C ASN A 147 -7.80 8.93 -13.07
N HIS A 148 -7.66 8.45 -11.84
CA HIS A 148 -8.74 7.64 -11.28
C HIS A 148 -9.95 8.54 -11.01
N GLY A 149 -11.02 8.31 -11.74
CA GLY A 149 -12.35 8.81 -11.40
C GLY A 149 -12.72 8.37 -9.97
N ALA A 150 -13.77 8.95 -9.43
CA ALA A 150 -14.27 8.55 -8.12
C ALA A 150 -14.63 7.06 -8.11
N ALA A 151 -14.22 6.34 -7.07
CA ALA A 151 -14.52 4.93 -6.92
C ALA A 151 -16.02 4.71 -6.70
N ASN A 152 -16.52 3.58 -7.18
CA ASN A 152 -17.88 3.11 -6.94
C ASN A 152 -17.77 1.80 -6.18
N LEU A 153 -18.16 1.78 -4.90
CA LEU A 153 -17.95 0.65 -4.01
C LEU A 153 -19.26 -0.13 -3.75
N TYR A 154 -19.10 -1.41 -3.49
CA TYR A 154 -20.13 -2.29 -2.97
C TYR A 154 -19.80 -2.72 -1.55
N ILE A 155 -20.77 -2.70 -0.63
CA ILE A 155 -20.56 -3.24 0.73
C ILE A 155 -20.82 -4.75 0.71
N GLU A 156 -19.80 -5.51 1.09
CA GLU A 156 -19.90 -6.95 1.31
C GLU A 156 -20.30 -7.24 2.76
N ASP A 157 -21.44 -7.85 2.96
CA ASP A 157 -22.02 -8.16 4.26
C ASP A 157 -22.03 -9.66 4.64
N LYS A 158 -21.52 -10.51 3.74
CA LYS A 158 -21.49 -11.97 3.95
C LYS A 158 -20.10 -12.49 4.28
N LEU A 159 -19.09 -11.92 3.65
CA LEU A 159 -17.69 -12.35 3.79
C LEU A 159 -16.90 -11.23 4.47
N PRO A 160 -16.33 -11.44 5.66
CA PRO A 160 -15.44 -10.47 6.26
C PRO A 160 -14.07 -10.51 5.56
N ARG A 161 -13.40 -9.35 5.46
CA ARG A 161 -12.03 -9.27 4.96
C ARG A 161 -11.03 -9.90 5.93
N ALA A 162 -11.27 -9.70 7.22
CA ALA A 162 -10.42 -10.16 8.30
C ALA A 162 -11.27 -10.53 9.51
N SER A 163 -10.72 -11.36 10.39
CA SER A 163 -11.38 -11.76 11.64
C SER A 163 -10.52 -11.44 12.86
N PRO A 164 -11.10 -11.13 14.02
CA PRO A 164 -10.35 -10.95 15.26
C PRO A 164 -9.44 -12.15 15.56
N GLY A 165 -8.19 -11.87 15.95
CA GLY A 165 -7.17 -12.89 16.15
C GLY A 165 -6.49 -13.41 14.87
N GLY A 166 -6.92 -12.94 13.70
CA GLY A 166 -6.30 -13.24 12.41
C GLY A 166 -5.16 -12.28 12.05
N THR A 167 -4.83 -12.23 10.76
CA THR A 167 -3.69 -11.46 10.22
C THR A 167 -4.10 -10.13 9.58
N GLY A 168 -5.32 -9.63 9.84
CA GLY A 168 -5.89 -8.44 9.18
C GLY A 168 -5.03 -7.18 9.29
N SER A 169 -4.37 -6.98 10.43
CA SER A 169 -3.46 -5.86 10.69
C SER A 169 -2.05 -6.05 10.10
N ILE A 170 -1.75 -7.21 9.52
CA ILE A 170 -0.45 -7.52 8.92
C ILE A 170 -0.58 -7.49 7.40
N LYS A 171 0.42 -6.94 6.70
CA LYS A 171 0.46 -6.96 5.23
C LYS A 171 0.82 -8.37 4.73
N SER A 172 -0.11 -9.31 4.94
CA SER A 172 0.04 -10.72 4.59
C SER A 172 -0.77 -11.06 3.35
N ILE A 173 -0.23 -11.92 2.49
CA ILE A 173 -0.92 -12.43 1.31
C ILE A 173 -2.22 -13.17 1.67
N THR A 174 -2.27 -13.79 2.84
CA THR A 174 -3.44 -14.53 3.32
C THR A 174 -4.69 -13.66 3.45
N ASN A 175 -4.55 -12.35 3.64
CA ASN A 175 -5.66 -11.41 3.72
C ASN A 175 -6.30 -11.09 2.35
N TYR A 176 -5.63 -11.41 1.25
CA TYR A 176 -6.13 -11.07 -0.10
C TYR A 176 -6.86 -12.21 -0.76
N SER A 177 -6.47 -13.44 -0.47
CA SER A 177 -7.09 -14.62 -1.06
C SER A 177 -8.60 -14.71 -0.77
N PRO A 178 -9.09 -14.52 0.47
CA PRO A 178 -10.52 -14.56 0.76
C PRO A 178 -11.33 -13.45 0.08
N VAL A 179 -10.74 -12.26 -0.10
CA VAL A 179 -11.46 -11.11 -0.66
C VAL A 179 -11.51 -11.12 -2.19
N PHE A 180 -10.69 -11.93 -2.84
CA PHE A 180 -10.58 -11.96 -4.30
C PHE A 180 -11.91 -12.31 -4.99
N GLU A 181 -12.66 -13.25 -4.43
CA GLU A 181 -13.96 -13.65 -4.98
C GLU A 181 -14.97 -12.49 -4.87
N ALA A 182 -15.11 -11.87 -3.70
CA ALA A 182 -16.01 -10.73 -3.49
C ALA A 182 -15.68 -9.57 -4.43
N VAL A 183 -14.40 -9.23 -4.58
CA VAL A 183 -13.94 -8.19 -5.52
C VAL A 183 -14.26 -8.55 -6.96
N SER A 184 -14.04 -9.80 -7.37
CA SER A 184 -14.34 -10.26 -8.73
C SER A 184 -15.82 -10.18 -9.05
N GLN A 185 -16.67 -10.61 -8.11
CA GLN A 185 -18.13 -10.53 -8.24
C GLN A 185 -18.63 -9.08 -8.30
N ALA A 186 -18.08 -8.19 -7.47
CA ALA A 186 -18.42 -6.77 -7.50
C ALA A 186 -18.02 -6.11 -8.82
N LYS A 187 -16.81 -6.40 -9.31
CA LYS A 187 -16.35 -5.90 -10.62
C LYS A 187 -17.22 -6.38 -11.78
N ALA A 188 -17.67 -7.61 -11.76
CA ALA A 188 -18.61 -8.14 -12.77
C ALA A 188 -19.96 -7.41 -12.75
N LYS A 189 -20.34 -6.78 -11.63
CA LYS A 189 -21.52 -5.93 -11.49
C LYS A 189 -21.24 -4.44 -11.77
N GLY A 190 -20.03 -4.07 -12.16
CA GLY A 190 -19.66 -2.70 -12.51
C GLY A 190 -19.16 -1.85 -11.33
N PHE A 191 -18.89 -2.43 -10.17
CA PHE A 191 -18.26 -1.74 -9.05
C PHE A 191 -16.75 -1.71 -9.19
N SER A 192 -16.12 -0.67 -8.64
CA SER A 192 -14.65 -0.54 -8.66
C SER A 192 -13.98 -1.47 -7.67
N ASP A 193 -14.55 -1.62 -6.47
CA ASP A 193 -14.01 -2.40 -5.36
C ASP A 193 -15.10 -2.70 -4.31
N VAL A 194 -14.70 -3.35 -3.22
CA VAL A 194 -15.56 -3.81 -2.14
C VAL A 194 -15.14 -3.20 -0.82
N LEU A 195 -16.10 -2.67 -0.06
CA LEU A 195 -15.94 -2.26 1.33
C LEU A 195 -16.48 -3.37 2.23
N PHE A 196 -15.69 -3.79 3.20
CA PHE A 196 -16.02 -4.90 4.10
C PHE A 196 -16.53 -4.39 5.46
N LEU A 197 -17.39 -5.19 6.06
CA LEU A 197 -17.90 -4.97 7.42
C LEU A 197 -17.12 -5.80 8.44
N ASP A 198 -17.20 -5.40 9.69
CA ASP A 198 -16.59 -6.11 10.81
C ASP A 198 -17.14 -7.53 10.96
N ALA A 199 -16.24 -8.49 11.14
CA ALA A 199 -16.58 -9.91 11.26
C ALA A 199 -17.40 -10.25 12.51
N ALA A 200 -17.33 -9.42 13.55
CA ALA A 200 -17.96 -9.71 14.82
C ALA A 200 -19.46 -9.39 14.83
N THR A 201 -19.86 -8.28 14.20
CA THR A 201 -21.24 -7.81 14.27
C THR A 201 -21.87 -7.55 12.90
N GLY A 202 -21.08 -7.38 11.85
CA GLY A 202 -21.54 -7.00 10.51
C GLY A 202 -22.18 -5.61 10.44
N LYS A 203 -21.91 -4.71 11.41
CA LYS A 203 -22.54 -3.39 11.52
C LYS A 203 -21.61 -2.24 11.19
N TYR A 204 -20.33 -2.42 11.44
CA TYR A 204 -19.33 -1.35 11.31
C TYR A 204 -18.48 -1.59 10.07
N ILE A 205 -18.17 -0.52 9.38
CA ILE A 205 -17.22 -0.60 8.24
C ILE A 205 -15.80 -0.84 8.77
N GLU A 206 -14.99 -1.57 8.01
CA GLU A 206 -13.58 -1.79 8.33
C GLU A 206 -12.67 -1.19 7.26
N GLU A 207 -12.43 -1.87 6.17
CA GLU A 207 -11.62 -1.34 5.08
C GLU A 207 -12.04 -1.91 3.71
N VAL A 208 -11.57 -1.29 2.66
CA VAL A 208 -11.73 -1.77 1.29
C VAL A 208 -10.78 -2.94 1.05
N SER A 209 -10.87 -3.63 -0.07
CA SER A 209 -10.05 -4.81 -0.35
C SER A 209 -8.55 -4.61 -0.10
N SER A 210 -8.04 -3.41 -0.40
CA SER A 210 -6.61 -3.08 -0.34
C SER A 210 -6.29 -1.66 0.16
N SER A 211 -7.28 -0.94 0.71
CA SER A 211 -7.18 0.47 1.11
C SER A 211 -7.94 0.73 2.40
N ASN A 212 -7.43 1.64 3.23
CA ASN A 212 -8.19 2.17 4.35
C ASN A 212 -9.28 3.13 3.85
N VAL A 213 -10.33 3.32 4.65
CA VAL A 213 -11.47 4.19 4.33
C VAL A 213 -11.63 5.29 5.36
N PHE A 214 -12.08 6.44 4.89
CA PHE A 214 -12.43 7.63 5.68
C PHE A 214 -13.78 8.15 5.27
N ILE A 215 -14.53 8.68 6.23
CA ILE A 215 -15.75 9.46 5.99
C ILE A 215 -15.56 10.89 6.50
N VAL A 216 -16.25 11.84 5.90
CA VAL A 216 -16.27 13.25 6.30
C VAL A 216 -17.70 13.65 6.58
N LYS A 217 -17.92 14.25 7.74
CA LYS A 217 -19.19 14.92 8.12
C LYS A 217 -18.86 16.32 8.67
N GLY A 218 -19.18 17.36 7.90
CA GLY A 218 -18.82 18.72 8.27
C GLY A 218 -17.30 18.90 8.45
N ASN A 219 -16.85 19.16 9.68
CA ASN A 219 -15.43 19.32 10.03
C ASN A 219 -14.80 18.07 10.67
N VAL A 220 -15.52 16.96 10.72
CA VAL A 220 -15.04 15.71 11.33
C VAL A 220 -14.68 14.71 10.25
N ILE A 221 -13.49 14.14 10.38
CA ILE A 221 -12.98 13.06 9.52
C ILE A 221 -12.86 11.82 10.39
N SER A 222 -13.61 10.77 10.08
CA SER A 222 -13.61 9.54 10.85
C SER A 222 -13.06 8.37 10.04
N THR A 223 -12.37 7.45 10.72
CA THR A 223 -11.81 6.22 10.12
C THR A 223 -11.92 5.07 11.10
N PRO A 224 -12.11 3.82 10.62
CA PRO A 224 -12.15 2.65 11.49
C PRO A 224 -10.90 2.50 12.34
N PRO A 225 -11.03 1.99 13.58
CA PRO A 225 -9.93 1.84 14.51
C PRO A 225 -9.00 0.69 14.11
N ILE A 226 -7.73 0.78 14.51
CA ILE A 226 -6.76 -0.31 14.34
C ILE A 226 -6.89 -1.27 15.51
N ASN A 227 -7.71 -2.30 15.33
CA ASN A 227 -8.08 -3.26 16.36
C ASN A 227 -7.64 -4.72 16.04
N GLY A 228 -6.71 -4.90 15.08
CA GLY A 228 -6.20 -6.20 14.66
C GLY A 228 -6.80 -6.73 13.35
N THR A 229 -7.90 -6.15 12.85
CA THR A 229 -8.52 -6.52 11.57
C THR A 229 -8.23 -5.51 10.46
N VAL A 230 -7.99 -4.26 10.82
CA VAL A 230 -7.67 -3.15 9.89
C VAL A 230 -6.16 -2.97 9.77
N LEU A 231 -5.67 -2.83 8.53
CA LEU A 231 -4.24 -2.57 8.28
C LEU A 231 -3.87 -1.16 8.77
N PRO A 232 -2.81 -1.01 9.62
CA PRO A 232 -2.29 0.30 10.03
C PRO A 232 -1.54 0.98 8.87
N GLY A 233 -2.29 1.52 7.90
CA GLY A 233 -1.74 2.12 6.68
C GLY A 233 -0.88 3.35 6.97
N ILE A 234 0.29 3.44 6.35
CA ILE A 234 1.16 4.62 6.47
C ILE A 234 0.48 5.83 5.84
N THR A 235 -0.12 5.67 4.67
CA THR A 235 -0.90 6.76 4.04
C THR A 235 -2.07 7.18 4.93
N ARG A 236 -2.78 6.23 5.57
CA ARG A 236 -3.83 6.52 6.54
C ARG A 236 -3.30 7.44 7.66
N LYS A 237 -2.18 7.09 8.27
CA LYS A 237 -1.54 7.88 9.33
C LYS A 237 -1.18 9.29 8.84
N SER A 238 -0.53 9.39 7.68
CA SER A 238 -0.15 10.68 7.10
C SER A 238 -1.36 11.57 6.84
N ILE A 239 -2.46 11.00 6.35
CA ILE A 239 -3.71 11.73 6.10
C ILE A 239 -4.33 12.24 7.40
N MET A 240 -4.34 11.45 8.47
CA MET A 240 -4.83 11.88 9.78
C MET A 240 -4.02 13.07 10.32
N GLU A 241 -2.70 13.00 10.22
CA GLU A 241 -1.82 14.09 10.66
C GLU A 241 -2.01 15.36 9.83
N LEU A 242 -2.13 15.25 8.50
CA LEU A 242 -2.40 16.39 7.63
C LEU A 242 -3.79 17.00 7.89
N ALA A 243 -4.78 16.18 8.15
CA ALA A 243 -6.14 16.65 8.48
C ALA A 243 -6.14 17.47 9.77
N LEU A 244 -5.44 17.02 10.81
CA LEU A 244 -5.26 17.78 12.05
C LEU A 244 -4.54 19.12 11.81
N ASP A 245 -3.47 19.12 11.01
CA ASP A 245 -2.73 20.35 10.66
C ASP A 245 -3.60 21.35 9.87
N MET A 246 -4.61 20.85 9.14
CA MET A 246 -5.58 21.68 8.41
C MET A 246 -6.77 22.14 9.27
N GLY A 247 -6.81 21.77 10.56
CA GLY A 247 -7.87 22.17 11.50
C GLY A 247 -9.12 21.31 11.49
N TYR A 248 -9.08 20.11 10.88
CA TYR A 248 -10.16 19.13 10.99
C TYR A 248 -10.08 18.39 12.33
N GLN A 249 -11.23 17.94 12.82
CA GLN A 249 -11.28 16.92 13.87
C GLN A 249 -11.08 15.56 13.23
N VAL A 250 -10.23 14.73 13.83
CA VAL A 250 -9.96 13.37 13.34
C VAL A 250 -10.33 12.38 14.44
N GLU A 251 -11.18 11.41 14.08
CA GLU A 251 -11.69 10.41 15.00
C GLU A 251 -11.38 9.00 14.49
N GLU A 252 -10.87 8.16 15.38
CA GLU A 252 -10.75 6.72 15.17
C GLU A 252 -11.83 6.02 15.98
N GLY A 253 -12.74 5.33 15.31
CA GLY A 253 -13.84 4.67 16.00
C GLY A 253 -14.66 3.75 15.08
N ASN A 254 -15.52 2.96 15.69
CA ASN A 254 -16.46 2.14 14.93
C ASN A 254 -17.45 3.04 14.19
N ILE A 255 -17.51 2.88 12.89
CA ILE A 255 -18.37 3.68 12.00
C ILE A 255 -19.52 2.80 11.53
N PRO A 256 -20.76 3.05 11.97
CA PRO A 256 -21.93 2.34 11.48
C PRO A 256 -22.15 2.57 9.97
N VAL A 257 -22.76 1.60 9.30
CA VAL A 257 -23.10 1.74 7.86
C VAL A 257 -23.99 2.96 7.63
N GLU A 258 -24.91 3.27 8.54
CA GLU A 258 -25.80 4.42 8.45
C GLU A 258 -25.04 5.75 8.44
N ASP A 259 -23.95 5.82 9.22
CA ASP A 259 -23.08 7.01 9.25
C ASP A 259 -22.31 7.16 7.95
N LEU A 260 -21.81 6.05 7.39
CA LEU A 260 -21.20 6.04 6.06
C LEU A 260 -22.20 6.51 4.99
N MET A 261 -23.41 5.93 4.96
CA MET A 261 -24.41 6.24 3.94
C MET A 261 -24.89 7.70 3.98
N SER A 262 -24.72 8.39 5.11
CA SER A 262 -25.12 9.80 5.30
C SER A 262 -23.92 10.78 5.34
N ALA A 263 -22.71 10.32 4.98
CA ALA A 263 -21.51 11.16 4.96
C ALA A 263 -21.56 12.22 3.84
N ASP A 264 -20.83 13.33 4.03
CA ASP A 264 -20.66 14.36 2.99
C ASP A 264 -19.68 13.91 1.91
N GLU A 265 -18.55 13.30 2.34
CA GLU A 265 -17.51 12.77 1.48
C GLU A 265 -17.05 11.42 2.03
N VAL A 266 -16.63 10.54 1.12
CA VAL A 266 -15.92 9.29 1.45
C VAL A 266 -14.69 9.19 0.57
N PHE A 267 -13.58 8.72 1.14
CA PHE A 267 -12.37 8.49 0.36
C PHE A 267 -11.56 7.31 0.92
N CYS A 268 -10.77 6.72 0.05
CA CYS A 268 -9.86 5.61 0.38
C CYS A 268 -8.41 6.08 0.37
N THR A 269 -7.56 5.43 1.17
CA THR A 269 -6.13 5.73 1.23
C THR A 269 -5.28 4.47 1.09
N GLY A 270 -4.20 4.57 0.34
CA GLY A 270 -3.25 3.47 0.15
C GLY A 270 -2.00 3.94 -0.58
N THR A 271 -0.98 3.11 -0.63
CA THR A 271 0.32 3.46 -1.26
C THR A 271 0.17 3.85 -2.73
N VAL A 272 -0.62 3.08 -3.48
CA VAL A 272 -0.81 3.28 -4.93
C VAL A 272 -1.82 4.37 -5.23
N VAL A 273 -2.95 4.33 -4.54
CA VAL A 273 -4.06 5.25 -4.77
C VAL A 273 -3.86 6.60 -4.09
N ILE A 274 -2.89 6.73 -3.21
CA ILE A 274 -2.61 7.88 -2.32
C ILE A 274 -3.89 8.24 -1.56
N VAL A 275 -4.76 9.07 -2.15
CA VAL A 275 -6.10 9.38 -1.69
C VAL A 275 -7.03 9.34 -2.89
N THR A 276 -8.02 8.45 -2.87
CA THR A 276 -8.99 8.29 -3.95
C THR A 276 -10.38 8.62 -3.44
N PRO A 277 -11.10 9.56 -4.07
CA PRO A 277 -12.48 9.86 -3.70
C PRO A 277 -13.38 8.67 -4.04
N VAL A 278 -14.39 8.46 -3.20
CA VAL A 278 -15.49 7.53 -3.46
C VAL A 278 -16.67 8.36 -3.95
N GLY A 279 -17.17 8.07 -5.15
CA GLY A 279 -18.31 8.77 -5.74
C GLY A 279 -19.64 8.19 -5.28
N SER A 280 -19.66 6.89 -5.02
CA SER A 280 -20.87 6.22 -4.54
C SER A 280 -20.56 4.91 -3.83
N ILE A 281 -21.49 4.54 -2.95
CA ILE A 281 -21.48 3.24 -2.27
C ILE A 281 -22.88 2.62 -2.40
N THR A 282 -22.92 1.34 -2.69
CA THR A 282 -24.15 0.55 -2.71
C THR A 282 -24.11 -0.48 -1.60
N TYR A 283 -25.16 -0.46 -0.77
CA TYR A 283 -25.39 -1.45 0.28
C TYR A 283 -26.79 -2.04 0.10
N GLN A 284 -26.86 -3.32 -0.15
CA GLN A 284 -28.09 -4.00 -0.52
C GLN A 284 -28.76 -3.28 -1.72
N ASP A 285 -29.99 -2.77 -1.56
CA ASP A 285 -30.71 -2.05 -2.60
C ASP A 285 -30.58 -0.52 -2.51
N THR A 286 -29.78 -0.02 -1.54
CA THR A 286 -29.63 1.42 -1.32
C THR A 286 -28.28 1.91 -1.85
N ARG A 287 -28.32 3.00 -2.62
CA ARG A 287 -27.13 3.68 -3.14
C ARG A 287 -27.01 5.08 -2.53
N ALA A 288 -25.86 5.38 -1.96
CA ALA A 288 -25.47 6.74 -1.54
C ALA A 288 -24.47 7.32 -2.53
N GLU A 289 -24.54 8.63 -2.76
CA GLU A 289 -23.60 9.39 -3.59
C GLU A 289 -22.93 10.47 -2.76
N TYR A 290 -21.65 10.73 -3.02
CA TYR A 290 -20.80 11.61 -2.23
C TYR A 290 -20.20 12.74 -3.05
N LYS A 291 -19.88 13.85 -2.38
CA LYS A 291 -19.18 14.99 -3.00
C LYS A 291 -17.78 14.57 -3.43
N THR A 292 -17.41 14.92 -4.65
CA THR A 292 -16.08 14.65 -5.23
C THR A 292 -15.58 15.88 -6.00
N GLY A 293 -14.28 15.95 -6.28
CA GLY A 293 -13.68 17.00 -7.10
C GLY A 293 -13.14 18.19 -6.30
N GLU A 294 -13.06 19.34 -6.96
CA GLU A 294 -12.51 20.56 -6.37
C GLU A 294 -13.27 21.02 -5.11
N GLY A 295 -12.53 21.57 -4.15
CA GLY A 295 -13.09 22.07 -2.91
C GLY A 295 -13.33 21.03 -1.83
N THR A 296 -13.31 19.73 -2.16
CA THR A 296 -13.50 18.64 -1.20
C THR A 296 -12.30 18.49 -0.26
N VAL A 297 -12.55 17.93 0.92
CA VAL A 297 -11.53 17.55 1.91
C VAL A 297 -10.58 16.53 1.30
N CYS A 298 -11.13 15.53 0.62
CA CYS A 298 -10.38 14.50 -0.09
C CYS A 298 -9.35 15.12 -1.06
N ASN A 299 -9.77 16.08 -1.89
CA ASN A 299 -8.89 16.70 -2.88
C ASN A 299 -7.79 17.56 -2.23
N LYS A 300 -8.09 18.28 -1.16
CA LYS A 300 -7.10 19.07 -0.39
C LYS A 300 -6.03 18.18 0.22
N LEU A 301 -6.44 17.10 0.88
CA LEU A 301 -5.52 16.14 1.51
C LEU A 301 -4.65 15.44 0.46
N ARG A 302 -5.25 15.02 -0.66
CA ARG A 302 -4.53 14.42 -1.79
C ARG A 302 -3.48 15.36 -2.36
N ALA A 303 -3.86 16.59 -2.67
CA ALA A 303 -2.94 17.59 -3.24
C ALA A 303 -1.77 17.89 -2.31
N THR A 304 -2.03 18.01 -1.01
CA THR A 304 -0.99 18.27 -0.02
C THR A 304 -0.03 17.09 0.12
N LEU A 305 -0.54 15.87 0.29
CA LEU A 305 0.31 14.69 0.44
C LEU A 305 1.13 14.44 -0.83
N SER A 306 0.51 14.51 -2.02
CA SER A 306 1.23 14.37 -3.29
C SER A 306 2.27 15.48 -3.48
N GLY A 307 1.96 16.71 -3.10
CA GLY A 307 2.90 17.83 -3.15
C GLY A 307 4.13 17.60 -2.27
N ILE A 308 3.95 17.05 -1.07
CA ILE A 308 5.06 16.66 -0.17
C ILE A 308 5.88 15.52 -0.82
N GLN A 309 5.21 14.48 -1.32
CA GLN A 309 5.86 13.33 -1.97
C GLN A 309 6.67 13.72 -3.21
N MET A 310 6.24 14.75 -3.93
CA MET A 310 6.93 15.26 -5.12
C MET A 310 7.98 16.34 -4.80
N GLY A 311 8.13 16.73 -3.53
CA GLY A 311 9.01 17.84 -3.13
C GLY A 311 8.51 19.23 -3.54
N LEU A 312 7.24 19.36 -3.95
CA LEU A 312 6.59 20.63 -4.31
C LEU A 312 6.11 21.41 -3.07
N ILE A 313 5.81 20.70 -1.99
CA ILE A 313 5.46 21.24 -0.69
C ILE A 313 6.53 20.79 0.29
N GLN A 314 6.99 21.74 1.13
CA GLN A 314 7.99 21.46 2.15
C GLN A 314 7.49 20.36 3.12
N ASP A 315 8.28 19.32 3.29
CA ASP A 315 8.05 18.30 4.28
C ASP A 315 8.44 18.79 5.68
N LYS A 316 7.44 19.15 6.47
CA LYS A 316 7.62 19.57 7.88
C LYS A 316 7.60 18.40 8.87
N LYS A 317 7.28 17.21 8.39
CA LYS A 317 7.10 15.98 9.20
C LYS A 317 8.31 15.04 9.12
N GLY A 318 9.24 15.26 8.20
CA GLY A 318 10.38 14.36 7.97
C GLY A 318 9.96 13.02 7.36
N TRP A 319 8.93 13.01 6.54
CA TRP A 319 8.41 11.79 5.89
C TRP A 319 9.19 11.42 4.64
N THR A 320 9.93 12.36 4.10
CA THR A 320 10.64 12.19 2.83
C THR A 320 12.14 12.16 3.05
N VAL A 321 12.82 11.28 2.33
CA VAL A 321 14.28 11.19 2.30
C VAL A 321 14.75 11.44 0.88
N ALA A 322 15.58 12.46 0.68
CA ALA A 322 16.26 12.65 -0.59
C ALA A 322 17.33 11.56 -0.75
N LEU A 323 17.43 10.99 -1.92
CA LEU A 323 18.51 10.10 -2.30
C LEU A 323 19.41 10.87 -3.26
N ASP A 324 20.69 11.02 -2.87
CA ASP A 324 21.74 11.64 -3.69
C ASP A 324 22.22 10.66 -4.78
#